data_02e22df9fd5e922571bb405eaebdd01a
#
_entry.id   02e22df9fd5e922571bb405eaebdd01a
#
_cell.length_a   1.000
_cell.length_b   1.000
_cell.length_c   1.000
_cell.angle_alpha   90.00
_cell.angle_beta   90.00
_cell.angle_gamma   90.00
#
_symmetry.space_group_name_H-M   'P 1'
#
loop_
_entity.id
_entity.type
_entity.pdbx_description
1 polymer ?
#
loop_
_entity_poly.entity_id
_entity_poly.type
_entity_poly.pdbx_seq_one_letter_code
_entity_poly.pdbx_strand_id
1 'polypeptide(L)'
;LLATQQQIDAAADASNVVAFFKTAAEAGMSDAQFAAYQRSITDTKDKAFDTLLERVMAPIRRRKQAEFKAERDAVRDKHAQEIEQEPLFLALSLLRRGAADDTGRFTKYQIERAPLVAQFGEGVIAQLPKGVPAVVPATGGTHPDIIAERAGFPNAAAMVEALIANEQEQQA
;
A
#
# COMPACT_ATOMS: atom_id res chain seq x y z
N LEU A 1 9.77 -16.36 -19.94
CA LEU A 1 11.03 -17.07 -19.68
C LEU A 1 10.83 -18.50 -20.16
N LEU A 2 11.48 -18.84 -21.26
CA LEU A 2 11.55 -20.20 -21.74
C LEU A 2 12.52 -20.98 -20.82
N ALA A 3 12.20 -22.25 -20.53
CA ALA A 3 13.10 -23.12 -19.80
C ALA A 3 14.42 -23.24 -20.55
N THR A 4 15.53 -23.28 -19.82
CA THR A 4 16.85 -23.49 -20.43
C THR A 4 16.96 -24.95 -20.90
N GLN A 5 17.83 -25.24 -21.88
CA GLN A 5 18.06 -26.59 -22.37
C GLN A 5 18.41 -27.55 -21.22
N GLN A 6 19.24 -27.12 -20.27
CA GLN A 6 19.57 -27.91 -19.09
C GLN A 6 18.35 -28.28 -18.22
N GLN A 7 17.36 -27.39 -18.14
CA GLN A 7 16.13 -27.65 -17.39
C GLN A 7 15.24 -28.65 -18.13
N ILE A 8 15.23 -28.59 -19.45
CA ILE A 8 14.51 -29.54 -20.31
C ILE A 8 15.16 -30.91 -20.20
N ASP A 9 16.50 -30.97 -20.28
CA ASP A 9 17.26 -32.22 -20.17
C ASP A 9 17.08 -32.86 -18.78
N ALA A 10 17.16 -32.07 -17.70
CA ALA A 10 16.92 -32.55 -16.34
C ALA A 10 15.49 -33.06 -16.15
N ALA A 11 14.49 -32.45 -16.80
CA ALA A 11 13.11 -32.93 -16.78
C ALA A 11 12.96 -34.24 -17.56
N ALA A 12 13.63 -34.34 -18.70
CA ALA A 12 13.67 -35.55 -19.49
C ALA A 12 14.34 -36.70 -18.72
N ASP A 13 15.45 -36.45 -18.04
CA ASP A 13 16.13 -37.43 -17.19
C ASP A 13 15.25 -37.85 -16.01
N ALA A 14 14.59 -36.90 -15.34
CA ALA A 14 13.66 -37.20 -14.26
C ALA A 14 12.43 -38.02 -14.74
N SER A 15 11.95 -37.75 -15.96
CA SER A 15 10.86 -38.53 -16.57
C SER A 15 11.30 -39.92 -17.05
N ASN A 16 12.60 -40.07 -17.35
CA ASN A 16 13.24 -41.30 -17.82
C ASN A 16 13.74 -42.21 -16.70
N VAL A 17 13.47 -41.93 -15.43
CA VAL A 17 13.65 -42.91 -14.35
C VAL A 17 12.66 -44.05 -14.62
N VAL A 18 13.07 -44.92 -15.53
CA VAL A 18 12.31 -46.12 -15.89
C VAL A 18 12.60 -47.20 -14.86
N ALA A 19 11.57 -47.92 -14.45
CA ALA A 19 11.79 -49.13 -13.69
C ALA A 19 12.69 -50.08 -14.50
N PHE A 20 13.85 -50.42 -13.96
CA PHE A 20 14.78 -51.36 -14.60
C PHE A 20 14.14 -52.73 -14.83
N PHE A 21 13.21 -53.11 -13.97
CA PHE A 21 12.49 -54.37 -14.01
C PHE A 21 11.02 -54.12 -14.34
N LYS A 22 10.47 -54.92 -15.25
CA LYS A 22 9.07 -54.85 -15.66
C LYS A 22 8.15 -55.71 -14.80
N THR A 23 8.70 -56.74 -14.17
CA THR A 23 7.95 -57.67 -13.34
C THR A 23 8.70 -58.03 -12.06
N ALA A 24 7.98 -58.47 -11.04
CA ALA A 24 8.54 -58.96 -9.79
C ALA A 24 9.51 -60.13 -10.00
N ALA A 25 9.19 -61.03 -10.94
CA ALA A 25 10.01 -62.18 -11.28
C ALA A 25 11.36 -61.81 -11.90
N GLU A 26 11.38 -60.82 -12.82
CA GLU A 26 12.62 -60.27 -13.39
C GLU A 26 13.52 -59.63 -12.33
N ALA A 27 12.91 -59.00 -11.33
CA ALA A 27 13.62 -58.34 -10.22
C ALA A 27 14.07 -59.32 -9.12
N GLY A 28 13.63 -60.57 -9.16
CA GLY A 28 13.85 -61.53 -8.06
C GLY A 28 13.21 -61.11 -6.74
N MET A 29 12.14 -60.34 -6.81
CA MET A 29 11.43 -59.75 -5.66
C MET A 29 10.07 -60.40 -5.45
N SER A 30 9.56 -60.36 -4.20
CA SER A 30 8.15 -60.69 -3.95
C SER A 30 7.26 -59.57 -4.50
N ASP A 31 5.97 -59.83 -4.74
CA ASP A 31 5.01 -58.86 -5.24
C ASP A 31 4.93 -57.63 -4.34
N ALA A 32 5.00 -57.78 -3.03
CA ALA A 32 5.00 -56.69 -2.07
C ALA A 32 6.25 -55.81 -2.18
N GLN A 33 7.43 -56.46 -2.36
CA GLN A 33 8.70 -55.71 -2.58
C GLN A 33 8.70 -55.00 -3.93
N PHE A 34 8.17 -55.61 -4.96
CA PHE A 34 8.06 -55.01 -6.27
C PHE A 34 7.09 -53.80 -6.29
N ALA A 35 5.97 -53.91 -5.59
CA ALA A 35 5.04 -52.78 -5.40
C ALA A 35 5.70 -51.59 -4.65
N ALA A 36 6.49 -51.90 -3.62
CA ALA A 36 7.25 -50.88 -2.90
C ALA A 36 8.32 -50.22 -3.80
N TYR A 37 9.01 -50.99 -4.62
CA TYR A 37 9.98 -50.49 -5.62
C TYR A 37 9.31 -49.57 -6.65
N GLN A 38 8.17 -49.96 -7.19
CA GLN A 38 7.41 -49.11 -8.12
C GLN A 38 6.96 -47.80 -7.49
N ARG A 39 6.46 -47.84 -6.25
CA ARG A 39 6.10 -46.61 -5.51
C ARG A 39 7.31 -45.70 -5.34
N SER A 40 8.47 -46.24 -4.95
CA SER A 40 9.69 -45.48 -4.76
C SER A 40 10.14 -44.76 -6.05
N ILE A 41 9.96 -45.40 -7.22
CA ILE A 41 10.26 -44.77 -8.52
C ILE A 41 9.28 -43.66 -8.80
N THR A 42 7.98 -43.86 -8.58
CA THR A 42 6.95 -42.82 -8.78
C THR A 42 7.20 -41.62 -7.86
N ASP A 43 7.43 -41.85 -6.57
CA ASP A 43 7.74 -40.79 -5.59
C ASP A 43 9.00 -40.00 -5.98
N THR A 44 10.01 -40.69 -6.55
CA THR A 44 11.25 -40.01 -7.00
C THR A 44 10.98 -39.15 -8.21
N LYS A 45 10.16 -39.59 -9.16
CA LYS A 45 9.75 -38.81 -10.33
C LYS A 45 8.95 -37.58 -9.91
N ASP A 46 7.99 -37.74 -9.03
CA ASP A 46 7.13 -36.66 -8.55
C ASP A 46 7.95 -35.58 -7.82
N LYS A 47 8.88 -36.00 -6.94
CA LYS A 47 9.80 -35.06 -6.28
C LYS A 47 10.71 -34.33 -7.24
N ALA A 48 11.25 -35.00 -8.27
CA ALA A 48 12.08 -34.38 -9.27
C ALA A 48 11.30 -33.36 -10.11
N PHE A 49 10.06 -33.72 -10.48
CA PHE A 49 9.14 -32.83 -11.19
C PHE A 49 8.79 -31.59 -10.38
N ASP A 50 8.40 -31.76 -9.10
CA ASP A 50 8.07 -30.65 -8.18
C ASP A 50 9.26 -29.71 -8.00
N THR A 51 10.46 -30.28 -7.83
CA THR A 51 11.70 -29.48 -7.70
C THR A 51 11.96 -28.65 -8.95
N LEU A 52 11.78 -29.24 -10.13
CA LEU A 52 11.93 -28.54 -11.40
C LEU A 52 10.86 -27.43 -11.54
N LEU A 53 9.60 -27.76 -11.27
CA LEU A 53 8.49 -26.83 -11.33
C LEU A 53 8.73 -25.61 -10.42
N GLU A 54 9.13 -25.83 -9.17
CA GLU A 54 9.48 -24.74 -8.25
C GLU A 54 10.64 -23.90 -8.77
N ARG A 55 11.69 -24.51 -9.30
CA ARG A 55 12.84 -23.79 -9.86
C ARG A 55 12.44 -22.89 -11.03
N VAL A 56 11.52 -23.31 -11.88
CA VAL A 56 11.02 -22.55 -13.03
C VAL A 56 10.01 -21.49 -12.59
N MET A 57 9.12 -21.84 -11.67
CA MET A 57 8.02 -20.93 -11.26
C MET A 57 8.43 -19.86 -10.26
N ALA A 58 9.43 -20.12 -9.41
CA ALA A 58 9.86 -19.18 -8.40
C ALA A 58 10.30 -17.80 -8.97
N PRO A 59 11.14 -17.72 -10.03
CA PRO A 59 11.52 -16.43 -10.62
C PRO A 59 10.33 -15.73 -11.28
N ILE A 60 9.40 -16.47 -11.88
CA ILE A 60 8.19 -15.92 -12.49
C ILE A 60 7.29 -15.30 -11.41
N ARG A 61 7.04 -16.02 -10.31
CA ARG A 61 6.27 -15.52 -9.17
C ARG A 61 6.90 -14.26 -8.57
N ARG A 62 8.22 -14.25 -8.34
CA ARG A 62 8.95 -13.08 -7.82
C ARG A 62 8.81 -11.87 -8.72
N ARG A 63 8.96 -12.05 -10.04
CA ARG A 63 8.80 -10.98 -11.01
C ARG A 63 7.38 -10.42 -10.99
N LYS A 64 6.36 -11.28 -11.01
CA LYS A 64 4.96 -10.85 -10.95
C LYS A 64 4.63 -10.13 -9.65
N GLN A 65 5.12 -10.61 -8.52
CA GLN A 65 4.96 -9.94 -7.22
C GLN A 65 5.62 -8.55 -7.21
N ALA A 66 6.79 -8.39 -7.83
CA ALA A 66 7.45 -7.09 -7.93
C ALA A 66 6.67 -6.13 -8.84
N GLU A 67 6.17 -6.61 -9.99
CA GLU A 67 5.31 -5.84 -10.90
C GLU A 67 4.04 -5.35 -10.17
N PHE A 68 3.29 -6.23 -9.52
CA PHE A 68 2.09 -5.87 -8.75
C PHE A 68 2.38 -4.93 -7.58
N LYS A 69 3.54 -5.09 -6.92
CA LYS A 69 3.93 -4.16 -5.87
C LYS A 69 4.18 -2.76 -6.44
N ALA A 70 4.91 -2.66 -7.55
CA ALA A 70 5.20 -1.39 -8.20
C ALA A 70 3.91 -0.70 -8.68
N GLU A 71 2.98 -1.45 -9.28
CA GLU A 71 1.67 -0.91 -9.69
C GLU A 71 0.86 -0.38 -8.50
N ARG A 72 0.77 -1.13 -7.41
CA ARG A 72 0.06 -0.70 -6.20
C ARG A 72 0.70 0.54 -5.57
N ASP A 73 2.03 0.58 -5.53
CA ASP A 73 2.75 1.72 -4.98
C ASP A 73 2.53 2.96 -5.85
N ALA A 74 2.56 2.83 -7.18
CA ALA A 74 2.27 3.93 -8.10
C ALA A 74 0.82 4.45 -7.96
N VAL A 75 -0.17 3.56 -7.84
CA VAL A 75 -1.57 3.95 -7.62
C VAL A 75 -1.74 4.65 -6.28
N ARG A 76 -1.13 4.12 -5.22
CA ARG A 76 -1.17 4.74 -3.89
C ARG A 76 -0.55 6.14 -3.90
N ASP A 77 0.62 6.29 -4.53
CA ASP A 77 1.33 7.56 -4.59
C ASP A 77 0.56 8.59 -5.42
N LYS A 78 -0.10 8.16 -6.51
CA LYS A 78 -1.01 9.01 -7.28
C LYS A 78 -2.18 9.51 -6.43
N HIS A 79 -2.87 8.60 -5.73
CA HIS A 79 -3.99 8.99 -4.86
C HIS A 79 -3.53 9.86 -3.68
N ALA A 80 -2.35 9.59 -3.11
CA ALA A 80 -1.79 10.45 -2.07
C ALA A 80 -1.57 11.88 -2.58
N GLN A 81 -1.03 12.03 -3.80
CA GLN A 81 -0.85 13.36 -4.41
C GLN A 81 -2.20 14.06 -4.71
N GLU A 82 -3.20 13.32 -5.19
CA GLU A 82 -4.54 13.85 -5.42
C GLU A 82 -5.17 14.38 -4.11
N ILE A 83 -5.10 13.58 -3.04
CA ILE A 83 -5.60 13.95 -1.73
C ILE A 83 -4.84 15.15 -1.15
N GLU A 84 -3.51 15.19 -1.27
CA GLU A 84 -2.71 16.31 -0.78
C GLU A 84 -3.03 17.65 -1.47
N GLN A 85 -3.62 17.63 -2.66
CA GLN A 85 -4.06 18.81 -3.40
C GLN A 85 -5.50 19.22 -3.08
N GLU A 86 -6.25 18.41 -2.34
CA GLU A 86 -7.61 18.77 -1.93
C GLU A 86 -7.60 19.97 -0.96
N PRO A 87 -8.51 20.94 -1.13
CA PRO A 87 -8.57 22.14 -0.30
C PRO A 87 -8.61 21.84 1.20
N LEU A 88 -9.33 20.82 1.62
CA LEU A 88 -9.41 20.40 3.02
C LEU A 88 -8.05 19.96 3.58
N PHE A 89 -7.32 19.13 2.83
CA PHE A 89 -5.99 18.68 3.24
C PHE A 89 -4.96 19.81 3.25
N LEU A 90 -5.05 20.71 2.30
CA LEU A 90 -4.23 21.93 2.29
C LEU A 90 -4.50 22.80 3.51
N ALA A 91 -5.78 23.06 3.86
CA ALA A 91 -6.13 23.79 5.07
C ALA A 91 -5.60 23.12 6.33
N LEU A 92 -5.81 21.81 6.49
CA LEU A 92 -5.28 21.03 7.61
C LEU A 92 -3.75 21.07 7.67
N SER A 93 -3.08 21.00 6.54
CA SER A 93 -1.61 21.09 6.47
C SER A 93 -1.12 22.47 6.92
N LEU A 94 -1.74 23.54 6.44
CA LEU A 94 -1.43 24.93 6.85
C LEU A 94 -1.58 25.12 8.36
N LEU A 95 -2.67 24.58 8.94
CA LEU A 95 -2.97 24.72 10.36
C LEU A 95 -2.08 23.84 11.26
N ARG A 96 -1.70 22.64 10.80
CA ARG A 96 -0.91 21.67 11.60
C ARG A 96 0.60 21.84 11.42
N ARG A 97 1.04 21.98 10.17
CA ARG A 97 2.47 22.01 9.81
C ARG A 97 2.96 23.43 9.48
N GLY A 98 2.07 24.28 8.98
CA GLY A 98 2.43 25.56 8.40
C GLY A 98 2.87 25.44 6.95
N ALA A 99 3.16 26.58 6.35
CA ALA A 99 3.76 26.66 5.02
C ALA A 99 4.95 27.63 5.02
N ALA A 100 5.85 27.45 4.08
CA ALA A 100 6.89 28.43 3.81
C ALA A 100 6.24 29.69 3.21
N ASP A 101 6.59 30.85 3.74
CA ASP A 101 6.24 32.14 3.15
C ASP A 101 7.12 32.40 1.90
N ASP A 102 6.87 33.52 1.24
CA ASP A 102 7.60 33.93 0.04
C ASP A 102 9.11 34.16 0.29
N THR A 103 9.52 34.24 1.56
CA THR A 103 10.92 34.33 2.00
C THR A 103 11.53 32.98 2.36
N GLY A 104 10.77 31.87 2.25
CA GLY A 104 11.19 30.53 2.63
C GLY A 104 11.12 30.25 4.13
N ARG A 105 10.59 31.19 4.93
CA ARG A 105 10.41 31.00 6.37
C ARG A 105 9.14 30.20 6.62
N PHE A 106 9.23 29.16 7.41
CA PHE A 106 8.09 28.35 7.79
C PHE A 106 7.22 29.07 8.82
N THR A 107 5.98 29.38 8.47
CA THR A 107 5.00 30.03 9.34
C THR A 107 3.82 29.08 9.56
N LYS A 108 3.48 28.84 10.83
CA LYS A 108 2.26 28.11 11.18
C LYS A 108 1.08 29.06 11.11
N TYR A 109 0.05 28.62 10.39
CA TYR A 109 -1.19 29.37 10.30
C TYR A 109 -2.10 28.99 11.48
N GLN A 110 -2.66 30.00 12.12
CA GLN A 110 -3.66 29.86 13.17
C GLN A 110 -4.82 30.79 12.81
N ILE A 111 -6.05 30.38 13.01
CA ILE A 111 -7.23 31.15 12.64
C ILE A 111 -7.44 32.24 13.68
N GLU A 112 -7.51 33.49 13.22
CA GLU A 112 -7.79 34.61 14.09
C GLU A 112 -9.20 34.51 14.69
N ARG A 113 -9.29 34.64 16.04
CA ARG A 113 -10.52 34.41 16.78
C ARG A 113 -11.60 35.43 16.50
N ALA A 114 -11.25 36.71 16.44
CA ALA A 114 -12.23 37.78 16.34
C ALA A 114 -13.11 37.72 15.08
N PRO A 115 -12.58 37.59 13.85
CA PRO A 115 -13.38 37.46 12.65
C PRO A 115 -14.13 36.12 12.61
N LEU A 116 -13.53 35.04 13.13
CA LEU A 116 -14.18 33.72 13.21
C LEU A 116 -15.46 33.76 14.10
N VAL A 117 -15.34 34.35 15.29
CA VAL A 117 -16.47 34.48 16.23
C VAL A 117 -17.52 35.44 15.72
N ALA A 118 -17.12 36.53 15.07
CA ALA A 118 -18.05 37.48 14.48
C ALA A 118 -18.91 36.86 13.38
N GLN A 119 -18.36 35.91 12.63
CA GLN A 119 -19.05 35.28 11.50
C GLN A 119 -19.83 34.02 11.90
N PHE A 120 -19.31 33.22 12.83
CA PHE A 120 -19.86 31.89 13.13
C PHE A 120 -20.32 31.71 14.61
N GLY A 121 -20.05 32.68 15.48
CA GLY A 121 -20.29 32.58 16.90
C GLY A 121 -19.21 31.82 17.67
N GLU A 122 -19.22 31.89 19.00
CA GLU A 122 -18.20 31.25 19.84
C GLU A 122 -18.21 29.72 19.80
N GLY A 123 -19.39 29.13 19.58
CA GLY A 123 -19.54 27.67 19.53
C GLY A 123 -18.77 26.97 18.45
N VAL A 124 -18.38 27.68 17.37
CA VAL A 124 -17.61 27.11 16.26
C VAL A 124 -16.22 26.64 16.69
N ILE A 125 -15.60 27.33 17.66
CA ILE A 125 -14.23 27.02 18.11
C ILE A 125 -14.17 25.61 18.71
N ALA A 126 -15.22 25.17 19.39
CA ALA A 126 -15.29 23.84 20.00
C ALA A 126 -15.42 22.72 18.95
N GLN A 127 -15.90 23.04 17.75
CA GLN A 127 -16.14 22.09 16.65
C GLN A 127 -14.95 21.99 15.68
N LEU A 128 -14.02 22.93 15.76
CA LEU A 128 -12.83 22.90 14.92
C LEU A 128 -11.80 21.85 15.39
N PRO A 129 -10.95 21.35 14.48
CA PRO A 129 -9.88 20.41 14.83
C PRO A 129 -9.00 20.94 15.96
N LYS A 130 -8.76 20.07 16.94
CA LYS A 130 -7.86 20.38 18.06
C LYS A 130 -6.41 20.14 17.64
N GLY A 131 -5.50 21.01 18.02
CA GLY A 131 -4.09 20.89 17.69
C GLY A 131 -3.17 21.53 18.72
N VAL A 132 -1.90 21.19 18.64
CA VAL A 132 -0.82 21.85 19.42
C VAL A 132 0.17 22.42 18.40
N PRO A 133 0.31 23.75 18.34
CA PRO A 133 -0.44 24.79 19.06
C PRO A 133 -1.92 24.85 18.66
N ALA A 134 -2.76 25.51 19.46
CA ALA A 134 -4.18 25.65 19.19
C ALA A 134 -4.44 26.26 17.81
N VAL A 135 -5.40 25.66 17.08
CA VAL A 135 -5.80 26.15 15.75
C VAL A 135 -6.35 27.56 15.80
N VAL A 136 -7.07 27.89 16.87
CA VAL A 136 -7.57 29.23 17.18
C VAL A 136 -6.89 29.71 18.47
N PRO A 137 -5.89 30.60 18.40
CA PRO A 137 -5.19 31.12 19.56
C PRO A 137 -6.06 32.14 20.32
N ALA A 138 -5.68 32.40 21.55
CA ALA A 138 -6.36 33.44 22.36
C ALA A 138 -6.13 34.87 21.79
N THR A 139 -4.96 35.09 21.22
CA THR A 139 -4.54 36.36 20.61
C THR A 139 -3.74 36.14 19.35
N GLY A 140 -3.91 37.00 18.36
CA GLY A 140 -3.22 36.86 17.06
C GLY A 140 -3.88 35.82 16.16
N GLY A 141 -3.18 35.46 15.11
CA GLY A 141 -3.65 34.53 14.07
C GLY A 141 -3.70 35.23 12.71
N THR A 142 -4.11 34.45 11.72
CA THR A 142 -4.31 34.89 10.33
C THR A 142 -5.80 34.95 10.06
N HIS A 143 -6.23 35.97 9.35
CA HIS A 143 -7.63 36.11 8.96
C HIS A 143 -8.13 34.84 8.25
N PRO A 144 -9.30 34.26 8.61
CA PRO A 144 -9.76 33.02 8.06
C PRO A 144 -9.90 32.99 6.52
N ASP A 145 -10.24 34.12 5.89
CA ASP A 145 -10.31 34.23 4.43
C ASP A 145 -8.94 34.04 3.75
N ILE A 146 -7.85 34.53 4.37
CA ILE A 146 -6.49 34.35 3.83
C ILE A 146 -6.09 32.86 3.85
N ILE A 147 -6.46 32.18 4.92
CA ILE A 147 -6.18 30.73 5.02
C ILE A 147 -7.05 29.98 4.02
N ALA A 148 -8.31 30.34 3.87
CA ALA A 148 -9.24 29.74 2.93
C ALA A 148 -8.76 29.91 1.48
N GLU A 149 -8.39 31.11 1.08
CA GLU A 149 -7.83 31.40 -0.25
C GLU A 149 -6.58 30.58 -0.53
N ARG A 150 -5.66 30.51 0.44
CA ARG A 150 -4.40 29.78 0.32
C ARG A 150 -4.60 28.27 0.24
N ALA A 151 -5.66 27.76 0.86
CA ALA A 151 -6.07 26.36 0.79
C ALA A 151 -6.94 26.03 -0.44
N GLY A 152 -7.32 27.04 -1.24
CA GLY A 152 -8.16 26.83 -2.43
C GLY A 152 -9.67 26.80 -2.15
N PHE A 153 -10.11 27.28 -0.98
CA PHE A 153 -11.53 27.48 -0.71
C PHE A 153 -12.04 28.83 -1.24
N PRO A 154 -13.30 28.91 -1.63
CA PRO A 154 -13.88 30.15 -2.14
C PRO A 154 -14.01 31.24 -1.05
N ASN A 155 -14.14 30.87 0.21
CA ASN A 155 -14.26 31.78 1.36
C ASN A 155 -14.02 31.02 2.69
N ALA A 156 -13.92 31.78 3.79
CA ALA A 156 -13.74 31.23 5.13
C ALA A 156 -14.90 30.31 5.56
N ALA A 157 -16.13 30.59 5.16
CA ALA A 157 -17.29 29.78 5.53
C ALA A 157 -17.18 28.37 5.01
N ALA A 158 -16.88 28.21 3.72
CA ALA A 158 -16.68 26.90 3.09
C ALA A 158 -15.53 26.10 3.75
N MET A 159 -14.44 26.79 4.10
CA MET A 159 -13.32 26.16 4.80
C MET A 159 -13.72 25.68 6.20
N VAL A 160 -14.39 26.52 6.99
CA VAL A 160 -14.79 26.20 8.36
C VAL A 160 -15.78 25.05 8.37
N GLU A 161 -16.78 25.06 7.49
CA GLU A 161 -17.75 23.96 7.34
C GLU A 161 -17.06 22.63 6.99
N ALA A 162 -16.11 22.64 6.05
CA ALA A 162 -15.35 21.45 5.67
C ALA A 162 -14.49 20.93 6.83
N LEU A 163 -13.86 21.82 7.60
CA LEU A 163 -13.06 21.44 8.77
C LEU A 163 -13.92 20.81 9.87
N ILE A 164 -15.11 21.34 10.11
CA ILE A 164 -16.07 20.80 11.09
C ILE A 164 -16.60 19.44 10.65
N ALA A 165 -17.01 19.31 9.39
CA ALA A 165 -17.49 18.04 8.84
C ALA A 165 -16.43 16.93 8.97
N ASN A 166 -15.19 17.24 8.61
CA ASN A 166 -14.08 16.28 8.77
C ASN A 166 -13.83 15.89 10.24
N GLU A 167 -13.92 16.82 11.18
CA GLU A 167 -13.75 16.51 12.61
C GLU A 167 -14.88 15.62 13.13
N GLN A 168 -16.12 15.84 12.69
CA GLN A 168 -17.28 15.01 13.04
C GLN A 168 -17.15 13.59 12.47
N GLU A 169 -16.70 13.45 11.24
CA GLU A 169 -16.45 12.12 10.63
C GLU A 169 -15.35 11.33 11.35
N GLN A 170 -14.35 12.01 11.88
CA GLN A 170 -13.28 11.36 12.66
C GLN A 170 -13.68 10.93 14.06
N GLN A 171 -14.79 11.47 14.58
CA GLN A 171 -15.32 11.17 15.93
C GLN A 171 -16.45 10.12 15.91
N ALA A 172 -17.00 9.80 14.73
CA ALA A 172 -18.07 8.82 14.52
C ALA A 172 -17.51 7.39 14.36
#